data_8d6378cfe7c268e50738ac69ac915cdd
#
_entry.id   8d6378cfe7c268e50738ac69ac915cdd
#
_cell.length_a   1.000
_cell.length_b   1.000
_cell.length_c   1.000
_cell.angle_alpha   90.00
_cell.angle_beta   90.00
_cell.angle_gamma   90.00
#
_symmetry.space_group_name_H-M   'P 1'
#
loop_
_entity.id
_entity.type
_entity.pdbx_description
1 polymer ?
#
loop_
_entity_poly.entity_id
_entity_poly.type
_entity_poly.pdbx_seq_one_letter_code
_entity_poly.pdbx_strand_id
1 'polypeptide(L)'
;MFALEASGGAPPDNFFTKGQNWGFPPLQPEGLRQQGYRYYIACLRHHLQHAGMLRIDHVMGLHRLFWIPRGFGPGQAVYVHYPAHEFYAILSLESHRHRAQIVGENLGTVPPYVNQALAKHRIHGMHVSQFCVTADPQNAVQEPGRADMAKVGASIKSKLGA
;
A
#
# COMPACT_ATOMS: atom_id res chain seq x y z
N MET A 1 -17.41 11.82 4.48
CA MET A 1 -16.05 11.60 3.92
C MET A 1 -15.31 10.48 4.63
N PHE A 2 -15.23 10.45 5.97
CA PHE A 2 -14.64 9.34 6.75
C PHE A 2 -15.72 8.39 7.27
N ALA A 3 -15.40 7.09 7.31
CA ALA A 3 -16.25 6.07 7.92
C ALA A 3 -15.91 5.96 9.42
N LEU A 4 -16.55 6.78 10.26
CA LEU A 4 -16.26 6.86 11.70
C LEU A 4 -16.63 5.59 12.48
N GLU A 5 -17.47 4.73 11.88
CA GLU A 5 -17.89 3.45 12.46
C GLU A 5 -16.98 2.28 12.04
N ALA A 6 -15.83 2.58 11.41
CA ALA A 6 -14.85 1.58 11.03
C ALA A 6 -13.43 2.09 11.22
N SER A 7 -12.49 1.15 11.30
CA SER A 7 -11.06 1.41 11.30
C SER A 7 -10.39 0.71 10.13
N GLY A 8 -9.36 1.32 9.56
CA GLY A 8 -8.46 0.64 8.65
C GLY A 8 -7.61 -0.40 9.37
N GLY A 9 -7.21 -1.45 8.66
CA GLY A 9 -6.37 -2.50 9.22
C GLY A 9 -5.89 -3.50 8.18
N ALA A 10 -5.42 -4.64 8.67
CA ALA A 10 -5.00 -5.78 7.85
C ALA A 10 -5.53 -7.10 8.42
N PRO A 11 -5.84 -8.07 7.57
CA PRO A 11 -6.26 -9.39 8.03
C PRO A 11 -5.11 -10.14 8.75
N PRO A 12 -5.43 -11.21 9.49
CA PRO A 12 -4.43 -12.12 10.01
C PRO A 12 -3.47 -12.62 8.93
N ASP A 13 -2.19 -12.62 9.25
CA ASP A 13 -1.12 -13.15 8.41
C ASP A 13 -0.08 -13.91 9.26
N ASN A 14 1.02 -14.35 8.63
CA ASN A 14 2.07 -15.11 9.32
C ASN A 14 2.86 -14.30 10.36
N PHE A 15 2.89 -12.97 10.24
CA PHE A 15 3.58 -12.07 11.18
C PHE A 15 2.61 -11.56 12.25
N PHE A 16 1.39 -11.23 11.83
CA PHE A 16 0.34 -10.69 12.69
C PHE A 16 -0.85 -11.66 12.72
N THR A 17 -0.69 -12.74 13.47
CA THR A 17 -1.66 -13.86 13.52
C THR A 17 -3.07 -13.46 13.96
N LYS A 18 -3.21 -12.31 14.61
CA LYS A 18 -4.50 -11.73 15.02
C LYS A 18 -4.99 -10.64 14.07
N GLY A 19 -4.23 -10.35 12.98
CA GLY A 19 -4.45 -9.20 12.14
C GLY A 19 -4.04 -7.89 12.81
N GLN A 20 -4.29 -6.77 12.17
CA GLN A 20 -3.94 -5.45 12.65
C GLN A 20 -5.12 -4.51 12.58
N ASN A 21 -5.32 -3.71 13.63
CA ASN A 21 -6.23 -2.57 13.65
C ASN A 21 -5.36 -1.30 13.76
N TRP A 22 -5.39 -0.45 12.74
CA TRP A 22 -4.54 0.74 12.67
C TRP A 22 -5.14 1.98 13.35
N GLY A 23 -6.39 1.89 13.81
CA GLY A 23 -7.02 2.93 14.64
C GLY A 23 -7.45 4.20 13.90
N PHE A 24 -7.36 4.27 12.57
CA PHE A 24 -7.80 5.43 11.81
C PHE A 24 -9.10 5.16 11.03
N PRO A 25 -10.02 6.13 10.91
CA PRO A 25 -11.23 5.97 10.13
C PRO A 25 -10.90 6.03 8.64
N PRO A 26 -11.31 5.01 7.85
CA PRO A 26 -11.06 5.01 6.41
C PRO A 26 -11.90 6.06 5.66
N LEU A 27 -11.41 6.44 4.49
CA LEU A 27 -12.15 7.33 3.58
C LEU A 27 -13.28 6.54 2.91
N GLN A 28 -14.49 7.08 2.92
CA GLN A 28 -15.63 6.48 2.21
C GLN A 28 -15.50 6.73 0.70
N PRO A 29 -15.52 5.69 -0.16
CA PRO A 29 -15.34 5.83 -1.60
C PRO A 29 -16.34 6.78 -2.26
N GLU A 30 -17.62 6.63 -1.93
CA GLU A 30 -18.69 7.49 -2.46
C GLU A 30 -18.55 8.95 -2.00
N GLY A 31 -18.26 9.15 -0.70
CA GLY A 31 -18.05 10.48 -0.15
C GLY A 31 -16.82 11.19 -0.73
N LEU A 32 -15.77 10.44 -1.10
CA LEU A 32 -14.63 10.98 -1.83
C LEU A 32 -15.03 11.50 -3.22
N ARG A 33 -15.75 10.69 -3.99
CA ARG A 33 -16.20 11.06 -5.34
C ARG A 33 -17.14 12.25 -5.32
N GLN A 34 -18.13 12.27 -4.41
CA GLN A 34 -19.07 13.39 -4.26
C GLN A 34 -18.36 14.73 -3.96
N GLN A 35 -17.21 14.67 -3.25
CA GLN A 35 -16.40 15.84 -2.93
C GLN A 35 -15.28 16.10 -3.94
N GLY A 36 -15.26 15.40 -5.08
CA GLY A 36 -14.21 15.54 -6.09
C GLY A 36 -12.81 15.31 -5.54
N TYR A 37 -12.64 14.39 -4.59
CA TYR A 37 -11.35 14.05 -3.95
C TYR A 37 -10.61 15.22 -3.29
N ARG A 38 -11.29 16.32 -2.98
CA ARG A 38 -10.65 17.58 -2.48
C ARG A 38 -9.70 17.35 -1.32
N TYR A 39 -10.09 16.54 -0.34
CA TYR A 39 -9.23 16.25 0.81
C TYR A 39 -7.96 15.50 0.39
N TYR A 40 -8.11 14.43 -0.38
CA TYR A 40 -6.98 13.63 -0.85
C TYR A 40 -6.01 14.46 -1.69
N ILE A 41 -6.53 15.26 -2.62
CA ILE A 41 -5.73 16.18 -3.44
C ILE A 41 -5.02 17.21 -2.56
N ALA A 42 -5.69 17.79 -1.56
CA ALA A 42 -5.09 18.74 -0.65
C ALA A 42 -3.93 18.14 0.15
N CYS A 43 -4.09 16.92 0.66
CA CYS A 43 -3.02 16.20 1.35
C CYS A 43 -1.81 15.97 0.42
N LEU A 44 -2.03 15.49 -0.81
CA LEU A 44 -0.96 15.28 -1.77
C LEU A 44 -0.20 16.58 -2.08
N ARG A 45 -0.91 17.66 -2.39
CA ARG A 45 -0.32 18.96 -2.69
C ARG A 45 0.50 19.49 -1.52
N HIS A 46 -0.03 19.37 -0.30
CA HIS A 46 0.67 19.80 0.90
C HIS A 46 2.03 19.10 1.04
N HIS A 47 2.09 17.78 0.84
CA HIS A 47 3.34 17.04 0.94
C HIS A 47 4.28 17.29 -0.26
N LEU A 48 3.73 17.30 -1.47
CA LEU A 48 4.52 17.45 -2.70
C LEU A 48 5.12 18.86 -2.89
N GLN A 49 4.64 19.86 -2.17
CA GLN A 49 5.27 21.20 -2.13
C GLN A 49 6.66 21.16 -1.49
N HIS A 50 6.92 20.18 -0.63
CA HIS A 50 8.13 20.12 0.21
C HIS A 50 9.00 18.90 -0.08
N ALA A 51 8.58 17.99 -0.97
CA ALA A 51 9.27 16.75 -1.22
C ALA A 51 9.39 16.44 -2.71
N GLY A 52 10.60 16.18 -3.19
CA GLY A 52 10.85 15.68 -4.55
C GLY A 52 10.46 14.22 -4.75
N MET A 53 10.18 13.49 -3.66
CA MET A 53 9.70 12.11 -3.66
C MET A 53 8.75 11.91 -2.47
N LEU A 54 7.58 11.30 -2.71
CA LEU A 54 6.58 11.01 -1.69
C LEU A 54 6.31 9.50 -1.62
N ARG A 55 6.47 8.91 -0.43
CA ARG A 55 6.07 7.54 -0.15
C ARG A 55 4.59 7.49 0.24
N ILE A 56 3.84 6.65 -0.46
CA ILE A 56 2.45 6.29 -0.10
C ILE A 56 2.50 4.97 0.64
N ASP A 57 2.16 5.01 1.92
CA ASP A 57 2.07 3.83 2.77
C ASP A 57 0.89 2.96 2.37
N HIS A 58 1.05 1.63 2.47
CA HIS A 58 0.02 0.66 2.10
C HIS A 58 -0.67 0.99 0.77
N VAL A 59 0.10 1.04 -0.31
CA VAL A 59 -0.39 1.49 -1.63
C VAL A 59 -1.54 0.65 -2.18
N MET A 60 -1.71 -0.58 -1.70
CA MET A 60 -2.86 -1.44 -1.99
C MET A 60 -4.19 -0.81 -1.54
N GLY A 61 -4.14 0.12 -0.57
CA GLY A 61 -5.27 0.91 -0.11
C GLY A 61 -5.91 1.77 -1.19
N LEU A 62 -5.21 2.05 -2.31
CA LEU A 62 -5.81 2.69 -3.49
C LEU A 62 -6.81 1.80 -4.21
N HIS A 63 -6.68 0.47 -4.08
CA HIS A 63 -7.56 -0.52 -4.69
C HIS A 63 -8.58 -1.05 -3.72
N ARG A 64 -8.14 -1.40 -2.51
CA ARG A 64 -8.98 -1.93 -1.44
C ARG A 64 -8.32 -1.70 -0.10
N LEU A 65 -9.12 -1.41 0.91
CA LEU A 65 -8.68 -1.29 2.29
C LEU A 65 -9.48 -2.24 3.17
N PHE A 66 -8.82 -2.85 4.13
CA PHE A 66 -9.45 -3.75 5.09
C PHE A 66 -10.13 -2.91 6.18
N TRP A 67 -11.45 -3.00 6.25
CA TRP A 67 -12.26 -2.23 7.21
C TRP A 67 -12.72 -3.11 8.35
N ILE A 68 -12.40 -2.68 9.56
CA ILE A 68 -12.80 -3.33 10.80
C ILE A 68 -13.95 -2.49 11.39
N PRO A 69 -15.19 -3.02 11.44
CA PRO A 69 -16.30 -2.31 12.04
C PRO A 69 -16.04 -2.03 13.52
N ARG A 70 -16.59 -0.94 14.03
CA ARG A 70 -16.48 -0.58 15.46
C ARG A 70 -17.03 -1.71 16.33
N GLY A 71 -16.27 -2.10 17.37
CA GLY A 71 -16.65 -3.19 18.28
C GLY A 71 -16.27 -4.59 17.79
N PHE A 72 -15.69 -4.71 16.60
CA PHE A 72 -15.21 -5.98 16.04
C PHE A 72 -13.69 -6.05 15.95
N GLY A 73 -13.18 -7.26 15.79
CA GLY A 73 -11.77 -7.49 15.55
C GLY A 73 -11.44 -7.74 14.08
N PRO A 74 -10.14 -7.83 13.73
CA PRO A 74 -9.71 -8.08 12.34
C PRO A 74 -10.23 -9.41 11.74
N GLY A 75 -10.58 -10.41 12.58
CA GLY A 75 -11.19 -11.66 12.11
C GLY A 75 -12.63 -11.52 11.59
N GLN A 76 -13.27 -10.38 11.79
CA GLN A 76 -14.67 -10.09 11.44
C GLN A 76 -14.78 -8.87 10.52
N ALA A 77 -13.72 -8.57 9.80
CA ALA A 77 -13.59 -7.41 8.93
C ALA A 77 -13.72 -7.77 7.45
N VAL A 78 -13.84 -6.79 6.60
CA VAL A 78 -14.04 -6.96 5.15
C VAL A 78 -13.15 -6.02 4.34
N TYR A 79 -12.85 -6.41 3.11
CA TYR A 79 -12.25 -5.49 2.15
C TYR A 79 -13.32 -4.60 1.50
N VAL A 80 -13.11 -3.30 1.58
CA VAL A 80 -13.88 -2.30 0.84
C VAL A 80 -13.06 -1.85 -0.36
N HIS A 81 -13.65 -1.93 -1.55
CA HIS A 81 -12.99 -1.54 -2.80
C HIS A 81 -13.09 -0.04 -3.06
N TYR A 82 -12.04 0.50 -3.68
CA TYR A 82 -11.94 1.88 -4.08
C TYR A 82 -11.78 2.00 -5.61
N PRO A 83 -12.17 3.12 -6.21
CA PRO A 83 -11.96 3.37 -7.63
C PRO A 83 -10.48 3.72 -7.91
N ALA A 84 -9.61 2.71 -7.92
CA ALA A 84 -8.16 2.85 -7.99
C ALA A 84 -7.70 3.72 -9.18
N HIS A 85 -8.37 3.62 -10.33
CA HIS A 85 -8.05 4.41 -11.52
C HIS A 85 -8.16 5.92 -11.29
N GLU A 86 -9.11 6.37 -10.45
CA GLU A 86 -9.28 7.77 -10.08
C GLU A 86 -8.13 8.25 -9.18
N PHE A 87 -7.73 7.44 -8.19
CA PHE A 87 -6.57 7.73 -7.35
C PHE A 87 -5.27 7.80 -8.14
N TYR A 88 -5.04 6.85 -9.05
CA TYR A 88 -3.85 6.88 -9.91
C TYR A 88 -3.83 8.09 -10.86
N ALA A 89 -4.98 8.49 -11.39
CA ALA A 89 -5.06 9.70 -12.20
C ALA A 89 -4.67 10.95 -11.39
N ILE A 90 -5.17 11.06 -10.16
CA ILE A 90 -4.83 12.16 -9.25
C ILE A 90 -3.34 12.13 -8.88
N LEU A 91 -2.80 10.97 -8.49
CA LEU A 91 -1.38 10.81 -8.17
C LEU A 91 -0.48 11.21 -9.34
N SER A 92 -0.79 10.70 -10.55
CA SER A 92 -0.03 11.03 -11.75
C SER A 92 -0.08 12.52 -12.07
N LEU A 93 -1.25 13.15 -11.95
CA LEU A 93 -1.41 14.59 -12.21
C LEU A 93 -0.64 15.43 -11.19
N GLU A 94 -0.79 15.15 -9.90
CA GLU A 94 -0.16 15.97 -8.86
C GLU A 94 1.36 15.73 -8.80
N SER A 95 1.85 14.51 -9.01
CA SER A 95 3.28 14.25 -9.11
C SER A 95 3.92 15.01 -10.28
N HIS A 96 3.26 15.02 -11.45
CA HIS A 96 3.73 15.76 -12.61
C HIS A 96 3.76 17.28 -12.36
N ARG A 97 2.69 17.84 -11.77
CA ARG A 97 2.61 19.27 -11.43
C ARG A 97 3.71 19.72 -10.49
N HIS A 98 4.06 18.89 -9.52
CA HIS A 98 5.08 19.18 -8.51
C HIS A 98 6.47 18.68 -8.88
N ARG A 99 6.65 18.05 -10.05
CA ARG A 99 7.91 17.42 -10.49
C ARG A 99 8.49 16.47 -9.43
N ALA A 100 7.62 15.73 -8.77
CA ALA A 100 7.97 14.79 -7.70
C ALA A 100 7.70 13.35 -8.12
N GLN A 101 8.45 12.42 -7.57
CA GLN A 101 8.26 10.99 -7.76
C GLN A 101 7.36 10.41 -6.67
N ILE A 102 6.66 9.32 -7.00
CA ILE A 102 5.86 8.58 -6.04
C ILE A 102 6.47 7.20 -5.83
N VAL A 103 6.56 6.80 -4.58
CA VAL A 103 6.92 5.44 -4.15
C VAL A 103 5.73 4.84 -3.43
N GLY A 104 5.22 3.72 -3.91
CA GLY A 104 4.15 2.96 -3.25
C GLY A 104 4.75 1.89 -2.34
N GLU A 105 4.37 1.86 -1.08
CA GLU A 105 4.70 0.73 -0.21
C GLU A 105 3.84 -0.48 -0.64
N ASN A 106 4.49 -1.45 -1.26
CA ASN A 106 3.90 -2.66 -1.83
C ASN A 106 4.49 -3.91 -1.17
N LEU A 107 4.55 -3.94 0.16
CA LEU A 107 5.08 -5.05 0.94
C LEU A 107 3.95 -5.97 1.43
N GLY A 108 4.33 -7.21 1.80
CA GLY A 108 3.38 -8.21 2.29
C GLY A 108 2.64 -8.95 1.18
N THR A 109 1.36 -9.25 1.40
CA THR A 109 0.52 -10.01 0.43
C THR A 109 -0.07 -9.06 -0.60
N VAL A 110 0.71 -8.71 -1.60
CA VAL A 110 0.33 -7.77 -2.67
C VAL A 110 -0.28 -8.52 -3.86
N PRO A 111 -1.53 -8.24 -4.24
CA PRO A 111 -2.10 -8.82 -5.45
C PRO A 111 -1.33 -8.38 -6.71
N PRO A 112 -1.16 -9.27 -7.71
CA PRO A 112 -0.38 -8.96 -8.93
C PRO A 112 -0.86 -7.70 -9.66
N TYR A 113 -2.16 -7.45 -9.70
CA TYR A 113 -2.73 -6.28 -10.36
C TYR A 113 -2.28 -4.95 -9.74
N VAL A 114 -1.90 -4.93 -8.46
CA VAL A 114 -1.36 -3.72 -7.80
C VAL A 114 -0.01 -3.36 -8.41
N ASN A 115 0.92 -4.33 -8.49
CA ASN A 115 2.24 -4.11 -9.08
C ASN A 115 2.15 -3.72 -10.57
N GLN A 116 1.21 -4.32 -11.30
CA GLN A 116 0.93 -3.94 -12.70
C GLN A 116 0.46 -2.48 -12.80
N ALA A 117 -0.43 -2.06 -11.89
CA ALA A 117 -0.90 -0.67 -11.85
C ALA A 117 0.22 0.31 -11.48
N LEU A 118 1.05 -0.01 -10.49
CA LEU A 118 2.22 0.80 -10.14
C LEU A 118 3.15 0.99 -11.34
N ALA A 119 3.50 -0.10 -12.04
CA ALA A 119 4.34 -0.05 -13.23
C ALA A 119 3.72 0.81 -14.35
N LYS A 120 2.41 0.62 -14.62
CA LYS A 120 1.67 1.40 -15.63
C LYS A 120 1.72 2.90 -15.35
N HIS A 121 1.63 3.30 -14.08
CA HIS A 121 1.62 4.70 -13.65
C HIS A 121 3.01 5.22 -13.27
N ARG A 122 4.09 4.45 -13.52
CA ARG A 122 5.47 4.81 -13.18
C ARG A 122 5.66 5.16 -11.71
N ILE A 123 4.95 4.47 -10.83
CA ILE A 123 5.11 4.56 -9.39
C ILE A 123 6.11 3.49 -8.96
N HIS A 124 7.15 3.89 -8.24
CA HIS A 124 8.16 2.96 -7.73
C HIS A 124 7.59 2.09 -6.63
N GLY A 125 7.96 0.81 -6.61
CA GLY A 125 7.74 -0.07 -5.46
C GLY A 125 8.87 0.04 -4.45
N MET A 126 8.67 -0.55 -3.27
CA MET A 126 9.70 -0.64 -2.24
C MET A 126 10.50 -1.94 -2.37
N HIS A 127 11.81 -1.83 -2.14
CA HIS A 127 12.71 -2.95 -1.99
C HIS A 127 13.25 -2.98 -0.56
N VAL A 128 13.07 -4.10 0.14
CA VAL A 128 13.55 -4.29 1.50
C VAL A 128 14.72 -5.27 1.44
N SER A 129 15.96 -4.77 1.54
CA SER A 129 17.19 -5.55 1.41
C SER A 129 17.26 -6.71 2.40
N GLN A 130 16.74 -6.53 3.62
CA GLN A 130 16.70 -7.58 4.64
C GLN A 130 15.92 -8.83 4.21
N PHE A 131 14.91 -8.68 3.33
CA PHE A 131 14.15 -9.79 2.80
C PHE A 131 14.88 -10.53 1.67
N CYS A 132 15.92 -9.94 1.13
CA CYS A 132 16.72 -10.48 0.03
C CYS A 132 18.02 -11.14 0.52
N VAL A 133 18.37 -11.01 1.80
CA VAL A 133 19.57 -11.65 2.39
C VAL A 133 19.33 -13.15 2.49
N THR A 134 20.20 -13.93 1.85
CA THR A 134 20.23 -15.40 1.97
C THR A 134 21.30 -15.84 2.95
N ALA A 135 21.19 -17.07 3.47
CA ALA A 135 22.24 -17.67 4.32
C ALA A 135 23.52 -18.00 3.54
N ASP A 136 23.47 -17.95 2.21
CA ASP A 136 24.62 -18.16 1.33
C ASP A 136 25.40 -16.84 1.15
N PRO A 137 26.67 -16.76 1.61
CA PRO A 137 27.48 -15.56 1.48
C PRO A 137 27.73 -15.13 0.02
N GLN A 138 27.66 -16.06 -0.94
CA GLN A 138 27.83 -15.76 -2.37
C GLN A 138 26.58 -15.17 -3.03
N ASN A 139 25.41 -15.31 -2.39
CA ASN A 139 24.13 -14.78 -2.84
C ASN A 139 23.51 -13.78 -1.84
N ALA A 140 24.35 -13.12 -1.05
CA ALA A 140 23.92 -12.37 0.11
C ALA A 140 23.07 -11.13 -0.21
N VAL A 141 23.20 -10.56 -1.41
CA VAL A 141 22.44 -9.35 -1.80
C VAL A 141 22.01 -9.48 -3.27
N GLN A 142 20.73 -9.44 -3.52
CA GLN A 142 20.20 -9.24 -4.89
C GLN A 142 20.23 -7.74 -5.22
N GLU A 143 20.66 -7.40 -6.44
CA GLU A 143 20.63 -6.02 -6.90
C GLU A 143 19.21 -5.44 -6.86
N PRO A 144 19.05 -4.17 -6.42
CA PRO A 144 17.79 -3.47 -6.52
C PRO A 144 17.26 -3.49 -7.97
N GLY A 145 16.00 -3.87 -8.16
CA GLY A 145 15.37 -3.97 -9.48
C GLY A 145 15.29 -5.38 -10.08
N ARG A 146 16.02 -6.36 -9.53
CA ARG A 146 15.87 -7.79 -9.89
C ARG A 146 15.13 -8.61 -8.85
N ALA A 147 14.72 -8.01 -7.75
CA ALA A 147 13.96 -8.70 -6.72
C ALA A 147 12.57 -9.05 -7.25
N ASP A 148 12.41 -10.28 -7.65
CA ASP A 148 11.10 -10.88 -7.88
C ASP A 148 10.40 -11.01 -6.52
N MET A 149 9.41 -10.16 -6.28
CA MET A 149 8.67 -10.13 -5.01
C MET A 149 8.00 -11.47 -4.68
N ALA A 150 7.73 -12.31 -5.68
CA ALA A 150 7.26 -13.68 -5.47
C ALA A 150 8.34 -14.54 -4.78
N LYS A 151 9.62 -14.33 -5.11
CA LYS A 151 10.74 -15.00 -4.43
C LYS A 151 10.95 -14.52 -3.00
N VAL A 152 10.71 -13.23 -2.74
CA VAL A 152 10.75 -12.68 -1.37
C VAL A 152 9.70 -13.34 -0.48
N GLY A 153 8.46 -13.46 -0.96
CA GLY A 153 7.41 -14.16 -0.24
C GLY A 153 7.71 -15.64 0.02
N ALA A 154 8.27 -16.34 -0.97
CA ALA A 154 8.69 -17.74 -0.83
C ALA A 154 9.87 -17.89 0.16
N SER A 155 10.84 -16.97 0.13
CA SER A 155 11.98 -16.96 1.06
C SER A 155 11.55 -16.72 2.51
N ILE A 156 10.57 -15.86 2.73
CA ILE A 156 10.00 -15.62 4.08
C ILE A 156 9.32 -16.89 4.59
N LYS A 157 8.50 -17.56 3.77
CA LYS A 157 7.84 -18.83 4.15
C LYS A 157 8.84 -19.92 4.51
N SER A 158 9.90 -20.10 3.72
CA SER A 158 10.92 -21.12 3.98
C SER A 158 11.74 -20.88 5.26
N LYS A 159 11.92 -19.62 5.67
CA LYS A 159 12.65 -19.25 6.89
C LYS A 159 11.79 -19.34 8.16
N LEU A 160 10.48 -19.28 8.04
CA LEU A 160 9.54 -19.36 9.17
C LEU A 160 9.06 -20.79 9.46
N GLY A 161 9.56 -21.81 8.74
CA GLY A 161 9.29 -23.20 9.02
C GLY A 161 7.83 -23.62 8.80
N ALA A 162 7.14 -23.00 7.84
CA ALA A 162 5.80 -23.38 7.38
C ALA A 162 5.87 -24.27 6.15
#